data_e96dd007e71f3b515f86e418f97deeae
#
_entry.id   e96dd007e71f3b515f86e418f97deeae
#
_cell.length_a   1.000
_cell.length_b   1.000
_cell.length_c   1.000
_cell.angle_alpha   90.00
_cell.angle_beta   90.00
_cell.angle_gamma   90.00
#
_symmetry.space_group_name_H-M   'P 1'
#
loop_
_entity.id
_entity.type
_entity.pdbx_description
1 polymer ?
#
loop_
_entity_poly.entity_id
_entity_poly.type
_entity_poly.pdbx_seq_one_letter_code
_entity_poly.pdbx_strand_id
1 'polypeptide(L)'
;MGVNQKDIARELGISITTVSRALTGQGRISPQTRKLVWEKAGELGYKLNPTNIKENVHQSICIVFNSRLQSLPTDPFYGTVMAGVESECQKYGYKVFFQTISSPHAHSLWELHSTGQLDGLILVGADVYPAIAREAKGRGIPVVLVDNWEPEMGVDCVVTDNRGGIMRLVNYLVSQGHRRIGFIGGPLSHRSLQERYDGYRAALRENGIRRSSDWLWLHSESGPQVEQGRQGLHVLLERGLPVTAVITDNDSTALGVLKECEAAGIKVPNDLSLVGFDNVELSEHVTPPLTTVNIHQRRMGALAARRLHGLIEGQDSDVPLRITLGTELIIRKSVKKLV
;
A
#
# COMPACT_ATOMS: atom_id res chain seq x y z
N MET A 1 -43.90 7.96 34.68
CA MET A 1 -42.56 8.58 34.61
C MET A 1 -41.74 7.75 33.66
N GLY A 2 -41.10 8.37 32.67
CA GLY A 2 -40.28 7.60 31.69
C GLY A 2 -38.96 7.19 32.32
N VAL A 3 -38.43 6.02 31.92
CA VAL A 3 -37.10 5.51 32.31
C VAL A 3 -36.03 6.51 31.88
N ASN A 4 -35.06 6.75 32.75
CA ASN A 4 -33.95 7.67 32.53
C ASN A 4 -32.58 6.97 32.73
N GLN A 5 -31.47 7.64 32.37
CA GLN A 5 -30.12 7.08 32.49
C GLN A 5 -29.72 6.71 33.92
N LYS A 6 -30.32 7.35 34.93
CA LYS A 6 -30.06 7.01 36.34
C LYS A 6 -30.64 5.64 36.69
N ASP A 7 -31.75 5.27 36.08
CA ASP A 7 -32.39 3.97 36.30
C ASP A 7 -31.55 2.85 35.71
N ILE A 8 -30.97 3.04 34.51
CA ILE A 8 -30.06 2.09 33.89
C ILE A 8 -28.77 1.96 34.73
N ALA A 9 -28.23 3.09 35.19
CA ALA A 9 -27.03 3.13 36.02
C ALA A 9 -27.19 2.35 37.33
N ARG A 10 -28.38 2.51 37.97
CA ARG A 10 -28.71 1.81 39.21
C ARG A 10 -28.85 0.31 39.00
N GLU A 11 -29.50 -0.12 37.93
CA GLU A 11 -29.70 -1.54 37.62
C GLU A 11 -28.41 -2.27 37.27
N LEU A 12 -27.48 -1.57 36.64
CA LEU A 12 -26.18 -2.15 36.24
C LEU A 12 -25.05 -1.92 37.26
N GLY A 13 -25.30 -1.16 38.33
CA GLY A 13 -24.26 -0.85 39.33
C GLY A 13 -23.11 -0.01 38.82
N ILE A 14 -23.32 0.81 37.79
CA ILE A 14 -22.29 1.64 37.15
C ILE A 14 -22.64 3.14 37.22
N SER A 15 -21.66 4.01 36.95
CA SER A 15 -21.92 5.45 37.00
C SER A 15 -22.85 5.92 35.87
N ILE A 16 -23.64 6.98 36.11
CA ILE A 16 -24.47 7.64 35.10
C ILE A 16 -23.60 8.11 33.92
N THR A 17 -22.39 8.56 34.19
CA THR A 17 -21.42 8.96 33.19
C THR A 17 -21.01 7.79 32.28
N THR A 18 -20.86 6.58 32.85
CA THR A 18 -20.59 5.35 32.11
C THR A 18 -21.78 4.99 31.23
N VAL A 19 -23.00 5.06 31.74
CA VAL A 19 -24.22 4.83 30.96
C VAL A 19 -24.35 5.84 29.82
N SER A 20 -24.18 7.12 30.10
CA SER A 20 -24.26 8.19 29.11
C SER A 20 -23.22 7.96 28.00
N ARG A 21 -21.97 7.67 28.36
CA ARG A 21 -20.91 7.38 27.37
C ARG A 21 -21.17 6.12 26.58
N ALA A 22 -21.69 5.07 27.20
CA ALA A 22 -22.06 3.83 26.51
C ALA A 22 -23.20 4.04 25.50
N LEU A 23 -24.21 4.85 25.82
CA LEU A 23 -25.36 5.17 24.97
C LEU A 23 -25.04 6.18 23.88
N THR A 24 -24.13 7.14 24.15
CA THR A 24 -23.76 8.20 23.19
C THR A 24 -22.53 7.84 22.36
N GLY A 25 -21.87 6.72 22.64
CA GLY A 25 -20.64 6.32 21.95
C GLY A 25 -19.39 7.13 22.36
N GLN A 26 -19.48 8.02 23.34
CA GLN A 26 -18.39 8.89 23.76
C GLN A 26 -17.49 8.25 24.84
N GLY A 27 -16.17 8.44 24.74
CA GLY A 27 -15.18 8.00 25.73
C GLY A 27 -14.82 6.51 25.65
N ARG A 28 -13.79 6.11 26.40
CA ARG A 28 -13.32 4.71 26.44
C ARG A 28 -14.26 3.87 27.32
N ILE A 29 -15.18 3.16 26.69
CA ILE A 29 -16.06 2.19 27.32
C ILE A 29 -15.82 0.83 26.66
N SER A 30 -15.63 -0.23 27.46
CA SER A 30 -15.42 -1.57 26.93
C SER A 30 -16.60 -2.04 26.08
N PRO A 31 -16.38 -2.81 24.99
CA PRO A 31 -17.47 -3.36 24.17
C PRO A 31 -18.49 -4.15 24.98
N GLN A 32 -18.02 -4.88 26.00
CA GLN A 32 -18.87 -5.64 26.91
C GLN A 32 -19.77 -4.74 27.75
N THR A 33 -19.22 -3.67 28.34
CA THR A 33 -19.99 -2.70 29.12
C THR A 33 -21.01 -1.97 28.23
N ARG A 34 -20.62 -1.63 26.99
CA ARG A 34 -21.54 -0.99 26.03
C ARG A 34 -22.72 -1.90 25.69
N LYS A 35 -22.45 -3.18 25.40
CA LYS A 35 -23.48 -4.18 25.11
C LYS A 35 -24.46 -4.32 26.28
N LEU A 36 -23.95 -4.45 27.50
CA LEU A 36 -24.76 -4.57 28.72
C LEU A 36 -25.67 -3.36 28.94
N VAL A 37 -25.17 -2.16 28.70
CA VAL A 37 -25.96 -0.92 28.82
C VAL A 37 -27.06 -0.86 27.78
N TRP A 38 -26.79 -1.24 26.53
CA TRP A 38 -27.79 -1.25 25.46
C TRP A 38 -28.88 -2.30 25.68
N GLU A 39 -28.51 -3.50 26.13
CA GLU A 39 -29.45 -4.57 26.47
C GLU A 39 -30.39 -4.11 27.61
N LYS A 40 -29.82 -3.55 28.68
CA LYS A 40 -30.60 -3.06 29.82
C LYS A 40 -31.48 -1.85 29.47
N ALA A 41 -31.01 -0.95 28.63
CA ALA A 41 -31.81 0.17 28.11
C ALA A 41 -33.05 -0.32 27.33
N GLY A 42 -32.87 -1.37 26.50
CA GLY A 42 -33.99 -2.02 25.78
C GLY A 42 -34.97 -2.70 26.71
N GLU A 43 -34.50 -3.47 27.70
CA GLU A 43 -35.33 -4.15 28.71
C GLU A 43 -36.19 -3.16 29.52
N LEU A 44 -35.64 -2.04 29.89
CA LEU A 44 -36.35 -1.01 30.67
C LEU A 44 -37.22 -0.10 29.83
N GLY A 45 -37.22 -0.24 28.50
CA GLY A 45 -37.99 0.62 27.58
C GLY A 45 -37.49 2.06 27.55
N TYR A 46 -36.19 2.28 27.77
CA TYR A 46 -35.56 3.60 27.67
C TYR A 46 -35.66 4.15 26.27
N LYS A 47 -36.48 5.20 26.06
CA LYS A 47 -36.55 5.88 24.76
C LYS A 47 -35.32 6.78 24.62
N LEU A 48 -34.41 6.37 23.76
CA LEU A 48 -33.32 7.24 23.32
C LEU A 48 -33.93 8.47 22.65
N ASN A 49 -33.67 9.67 23.20
CA ASN A 49 -33.99 10.89 22.50
C ASN A 49 -33.16 10.96 21.22
N PRO A 50 -33.75 11.07 20.02
CA PRO A 50 -33.01 11.13 18.76
C PRO A 50 -31.96 12.26 18.73
N THR A 51 -32.18 13.33 19.50
CA THR A 51 -31.22 14.44 19.65
C THR A 51 -29.99 14.13 20.50
N ASN A 52 -30.00 13.02 21.23
CA ASN A 52 -28.83 12.56 22.02
C ASN A 52 -28.07 11.38 21.39
N ILE A 53 -28.63 10.76 20.39
CA ILE A 53 -27.89 9.96 19.45
C ILE A 53 -27.22 11.00 18.56
N LYS A 54 -25.91 11.28 18.76
CA LYS A 54 -25.14 11.80 17.65
C LYS A 54 -25.39 10.80 16.53
N GLU A 55 -26.26 11.17 15.59
CA GLU A 55 -26.47 10.46 14.35
C GLU A 55 -25.10 10.13 13.82
N ASN A 56 -24.83 8.84 13.75
CA ASN A 56 -23.61 8.29 13.20
C ASN A 56 -22.36 9.05 13.66
N VAL A 57 -21.67 8.51 14.65
CA VAL A 57 -20.21 8.60 14.64
C VAL A 57 -19.85 8.07 13.25
N HIS A 58 -19.67 8.98 12.31
CA HIS A 58 -19.25 8.63 10.97
C HIS A 58 -17.85 8.07 11.13
N GLN A 59 -17.76 6.76 11.32
CA GLN A 59 -16.48 6.08 11.31
C GLN A 59 -15.89 6.33 9.93
N SER A 60 -14.90 7.17 9.86
CA SER A 60 -14.32 7.60 8.61
C SER A 60 -12.83 7.37 8.60
N ILE A 61 -12.35 6.78 7.52
CA ILE A 61 -10.95 6.52 7.27
C ILE A 61 -10.51 7.36 6.07
N CYS A 62 -9.38 8.06 6.21
CA CYS A 62 -8.77 8.77 5.10
C CYS A 62 -7.60 7.97 4.53
N ILE A 63 -7.63 7.75 3.22
CA ILE A 63 -6.48 7.27 2.46
C ILE A 63 -5.71 8.50 1.98
N VAL A 64 -4.45 8.59 2.37
CA VAL A 64 -3.60 9.75 2.08
C VAL A 64 -2.52 9.37 1.08
N PHE A 65 -2.38 10.18 0.05
CA PHE A 65 -1.36 10.06 -0.99
C PHE A 65 -0.54 11.33 -1.12
N ASN A 66 0.68 11.21 -1.65
CA ASN A 66 1.45 12.38 -2.04
C ASN A 66 1.02 12.85 -3.44
N SER A 67 0.77 14.15 -3.61
CA SER A 67 0.38 14.76 -4.89
C SER A 67 1.46 14.71 -5.98
N ARG A 68 2.72 14.42 -5.60
CA ARG A 68 3.81 14.19 -6.57
C ARG A 68 3.61 12.94 -7.42
N LEU A 69 2.80 11.99 -6.95
CA LEU A 69 2.32 10.87 -7.75
C LEU A 69 1.20 11.41 -8.66
N GLN A 70 1.57 11.95 -9.81
CA GLN A 70 0.69 12.72 -10.72
C GLN A 70 -0.53 11.97 -11.29
N SER A 71 -0.68 10.69 -11.01
CA SER A 71 -1.70 9.86 -11.67
C SER A 71 -2.39 8.86 -10.75
N LEU A 72 -2.52 9.16 -9.46
CA LEU A 72 -3.14 8.24 -8.49
C LEU A 72 -4.48 7.65 -8.90
N PRO A 73 -5.44 8.39 -9.46
CA PRO A 73 -6.71 7.79 -9.91
C PRO A 73 -6.54 6.86 -11.12
N THR A 74 -5.43 7.00 -11.86
CA THR A 74 -5.14 6.23 -13.08
C THR A 74 -4.01 5.23 -12.92
N ASP A 75 -3.31 5.22 -11.77
CA ASP A 75 -2.29 4.21 -11.47
C ASP A 75 -2.98 2.87 -11.15
N PRO A 76 -2.82 1.85 -12.00
CA PRO A 76 -3.52 0.57 -11.84
C PRO A 76 -3.13 -0.18 -10.56
N PHE A 77 -1.92 0.06 -10.04
CA PHE A 77 -1.47 -0.51 -8.78
C PHE A 77 -2.25 0.05 -7.59
N TYR A 78 -2.23 1.37 -7.42
CA TYR A 78 -2.89 2.00 -6.28
C TYR A 78 -4.41 1.92 -6.36
N GLY A 79 -5.00 1.96 -7.55
CA GLY A 79 -6.44 1.74 -7.74
C GLY A 79 -6.90 0.39 -7.18
N THR A 80 -6.11 -0.67 -7.40
CA THR A 80 -6.40 -2.01 -6.88
C THR A 80 -6.21 -2.09 -5.35
N VAL A 81 -5.20 -1.41 -4.78
CA VAL A 81 -5.02 -1.29 -3.32
C VAL A 81 -6.22 -0.59 -2.69
N MET A 82 -6.66 0.56 -3.26
CA MET A 82 -7.81 1.32 -2.77
C MET A 82 -9.10 0.49 -2.76
N ALA A 83 -9.36 -0.26 -3.83
CA ALA A 83 -10.49 -1.18 -3.89
C ALA A 83 -10.46 -2.25 -2.78
N GLY A 84 -9.26 -2.69 -2.39
CA GLY A 84 -9.05 -3.58 -1.25
C GLY A 84 -9.39 -2.92 0.07
N VAL A 85 -8.94 -1.69 0.30
CA VAL A 85 -9.26 -0.89 1.49
C VAL A 85 -10.76 -0.66 1.60
N GLU A 86 -11.39 -0.17 0.53
CA GLU A 86 -12.82 0.13 0.51
C GLU A 86 -13.67 -1.11 0.83
N SER A 87 -13.39 -2.23 0.14
CA SER A 87 -14.12 -3.49 0.35
C SER A 87 -14.01 -4.01 1.79
N GLU A 88 -12.89 -3.81 2.46
CA GLU A 88 -12.73 -4.23 3.86
C GLU A 88 -13.38 -3.23 4.82
N CYS A 89 -13.23 -1.92 4.59
CA CYS A 89 -13.84 -0.87 5.39
C CYS A 89 -15.37 -0.95 5.40
N GLN A 90 -16.00 -1.31 4.28
CA GLN A 90 -17.44 -1.51 4.20
C GLN A 90 -17.97 -2.56 5.20
N LYS A 91 -17.19 -3.60 5.50
CA LYS A 91 -17.58 -4.64 6.48
C LYS A 91 -17.69 -4.11 7.90
N TYR A 92 -16.96 -3.06 8.21
CA TYR A 92 -16.94 -2.40 9.51
C TYR A 92 -17.80 -1.12 9.55
N GLY A 93 -18.46 -0.77 8.44
CA GLY A 93 -19.28 0.43 8.34
C GLY A 93 -18.51 1.74 8.20
N TYR A 94 -17.23 1.71 7.89
CA TYR A 94 -16.44 2.92 7.65
C TYR A 94 -16.77 3.59 6.33
N LYS A 95 -16.85 4.90 6.36
CA LYS A 95 -16.76 5.75 5.17
C LYS A 95 -15.31 5.96 4.81
N VAL A 96 -14.96 5.76 3.55
CA VAL A 96 -13.61 5.96 3.05
C VAL A 96 -13.60 7.20 2.17
N PHE A 97 -12.69 8.11 2.44
CA PHE A 97 -12.37 9.23 1.57
C PHE A 97 -10.86 9.27 1.33
N PHE A 98 -10.44 9.96 0.31
CA PHE A 98 -9.02 10.09 0.01
C PHE A 98 -8.61 11.56 -0.07
N GLN A 99 -7.37 11.82 0.29
CA GLN A 99 -6.77 13.14 0.23
C GLN A 99 -5.37 13.06 -0.36
N THR A 100 -5.09 13.94 -1.31
CA THR A 100 -3.73 14.15 -1.79
C THR A 100 -3.07 15.28 -1.00
N ILE A 101 -1.81 15.08 -0.67
CA ILE A 101 -1.00 16.08 0.05
C ILE A 101 0.22 16.47 -0.77
N SER A 102 0.54 17.76 -0.76
CA SER A 102 1.71 18.33 -1.47
C SER A 102 2.81 18.83 -0.53
N SER A 103 2.56 18.77 0.76
CA SER A 103 3.49 19.26 1.78
C SER A 103 3.48 18.36 3.02
N PRO A 104 4.51 18.40 3.87
CA PRO A 104 4.54 17.65 5.12
C PRO A 104 3.52 18.16 6.16
N HIS A 105 2.78 19.24 5.87
CA HIS A 105 1.77 19.81 6.75
C HIS A 105 0.38 19.43 6.29
N ALA A 106 -0.36 18.72 7.12
CA ALA A 106 -1.67 18.14 6.82
C ALA A 106 -2.77 18.73 7.73
N HIS A 107 -2.83 20.08 7.85
CA HIS A 107 -3.75 20.76 8.78
C HIS A 107 -5.22 20.32 8.63
N SER A 108 -5.68 20.11 7.40
CA SER A 108 -7.06 19.65 7.14
C SER A 108 -7.36 18.28 7.74
N LEU A 109 -6.40 17.35 7.77
CA LEU A 109 -6.56 16.05 8.41
C LEU A 109 -6.72 16.18 9.93
N TRP A 110 -5.96 17.10 10.53
CA TRP A 110 -6.01 17.33 11.97
C TRP A 110 -7.31 18.01 12.42
N GLU A 111 -7.85 18.90 11.60
CA GLU A 111 -9.17 19.50 11.82
C GLU A 111 -10.28 18.45 11.75
N LEU A 112 -10.29 17.57 10.74
CA LEU A 112 -11.24 16.47 10.62
C LEU A 112 -11.19 15.54 11.85
N HIS A 113 -9.98 15.23 12.33
CA HIS A 113 -9.85 14.41 13.53
C HIS A 113 -10.37 15.13 14.78
N SER A 114 -10.04 16.41 14.97
CA SER A 114 -10.48 17.19 16.14
C SER A 114 -12.00 17.35 16.23
N THR A 115 -12.68 17.35 15.08
CA THR A 115 -14.15 17.42 14.96
C THR A 115 -14.83 16.04 15.02
N GLY A 116 -14.06 14.95 15.17
CA GLY A 116 -14.57 13.58 15.21
C GLY A 116 -15.05 13.05 13.85
N GLN A 117 -14.56 13.65 12.76
CA GLN A 117 -14.87 13.24 11.38
C GLN A 117 -13.80 12.33 10.78
N LEU A 118 -12.75 11.99 11.53
CA LEU A 118 -11.66 11.13 11.10
C LEU A 118 -11.23 10.22 12.26
N ASP A 119 -11.30 8.92 12.07
CA ASP A 119 -10.93 7.91 13.07
C ASP A 119 -9.57 7.27 12.81
N GLY A 120 -9.09 7.28 11.56
CA GLY A 120 -7.80 6.69 11.23
C GLY A 120 -7.32 7.01 9.82
N LEU A 121 -6.04 6.77 9.60
CA LEU A 121 -5.33 7.08 8.36
C LEU A 121 -4.71 5.82 7.75
N ILE A 122 -4.80 5.69 6.43
CA ILE A 122 -3.97 4.80 5.63
C ILE A 122 -3.09 5.66 4.74
N LEU A 123 -1.78 5.62 4.96
CA LEU A 123 -0.81 6.37 4.19
C LEU A 123 -0.23 5.45 3.11
N VAL A 124 -0.40 5.81 1.83
CA VAL A 124 -0.10 4.93 0.70
C VAL A 124 1.03 5.48 -0.15
N GLY A 125 1.99 4.60 -0.45
CA GLY A 125 3.12 4.87 -1.33
C GLY A 125 4.36 5.41 -0.63
N ALA A 126 5.49 5.32 -1.33
CA ALA A 126 6.80 5.63 -0.80
C ALA A 126 7.03 7.13 -0.51
N ASP A 127 6.31 7.99 -1.22
CA ASP A 127 6.49 9.45 -1.15
C ASP A 127 5.65 10.11 -0.03
N VAL A 128 4.98 9.33 0.80
CA VAL A 128 4.24 9.91 1.93
C VAL A 128 5.25 10.47 2.95
N TYR A 129 5.03 11.72 3.33
CA TYR A 129 5.94 12.40 4.26
C TYR A 129 5.97 11.70 5.63
N PRO A 130 7.15 11.26 6.11
CA PRO A 130 7.29 10.66 7.44
C PRO A 130 6.77 11.54 8.57
N ALA A 131 6.80 12.85 8.37
CA ALA A 131 6.27 13.83 9.33
C ALA A 131 4.77 13.61 9.62
N ILE A 132 3.97 13.23 8.62
CA ILE A 132 2.53 13.00 8.79
C ILE A 132 2.25 11.78 9.66
N ALA A 133 2.97 10.68 9.42
CA ALA A 133 2.82 9.49 10.26
C ALA A 133 3.22 9.76 11.72
N ARG A 134 4.31 10.50 11.93
CA ARG A 134 4.77 10.90 13.29
C ARG A 134 3.78 11.83 13.98
N GLU A 135 3.26 12.82 13.24
CA GLU A 135 2.28 13.76 13.81
C GLU A 135 0.95 13.06 14.14
N ALA A 136 0.46 12.19 13.25
CA ALA A 136 -0.73 11.38 13.49
C ALA A 136 -0.57 10.54 14.79
N LYS A 137 0.56 9.83 14.90
CA LYS A 137 0.89 9.06 16.10
C LYS A 137 0.95 9.94 17.37
N GLY A 138 1.59 11.11 17.30
CA GLY A 138 1.68 12.07 18.41
C GLY A 138 0.31 12.59 18.84
N ARG A 139 -0.68 12.62 17.95
CA ARG A 139 -2.07 13.00 18.23
C ARG A 139 -2.96 11.82 18.67
N GLY A 140 -2.40 10.61 18.74
CA GLY A 140 -3.15 9.39 19.04
C GLY A 140 -4.08 8.93 17.93
N ILE A 141 -3.85 9.35 16.68
CA ILE A 141 -4.61 8.93 15.50
C ILE A 141 -4.05 7.60 15.02
N PRO A 142 -4.86 6.54 14.93
CA PRO A 142 -4.46 5.28 14.33
C PRO A 142 -3.98 5.47 12.88
N VAL A 143 -2.82 4.89 12.54
CA VAL A 143 -2.22 5.03 11.21
C VAL A 143 -1.57 3.73 10.76
N VAL A 144 -1.76 3.37 9.48
CA VAL A 144 -1.12 2.23 8.83
C VAL A 144 -0.48 2.68 7.53
N LEU A 145 0.77 2.27 7.28
CA LEU A 145 1.47 2.49 6.00
C LEU A 145 1.17 1.36 5.03
N VAL A 146 1.06 1.68 3.75
CA VAL A 146 0.94 0.71 2.66
C VAL A 146 2.00 0.98 1.60
N ASP A 147 2.70 -0.06 1.19
CA ASP A 147 3.82 -0.02 0.23
C ASP A 147 4.97 0.89 0.69
N ASN A 148 5.05 1.12 1.98
CA ASN A 148 6.14 1.85 2.62
C ASN A 148 6.35 1.36 4.05
N TRP A 149 7.57 1.51 4.55
CA TRP A 149 7.87 1.23 5.96
C TRP A 149 9.11 2.01 6.41
N GLU A 150 9.08 2.47 7.64
CA GLU A 150 10.18 3.17 8.28
C GLU A 150 10.26 2.73 9.75
N PRO A 151 11.33 2.03 10.16
CA PRO A 151 11.46 1.53 11.53
C PRO A 151 11.31 2.61 12.60
N GLU A 152 11.84 3.80 12.33
CA GLU A 152 11.87 4.92 13.28
C GLU A 152 10.49 5.57 13.49
N MET A 153 9.54 5.36 12.60
CA MET A 153 8.18 5.90 12.76
C MET A 153 7.39 5.14 13.83
N GLY A 154 7.70 3.86 14.06
CA GLY A 154 7.00 3.02 15.01
C GLY A 154 5.50 2.94 14.73
N VAL A 155 5.12 2.83 13.46
CA VAL A 155 3.73 2.65 12.97
C VAL A 155 3.64 1.35 12.18
N ASP A 156 2.44 0.81 12.13
CA ASP A 156 2.17 -0.44 11.42
C ASP A 156 2.29 -0.25 9.90
N CYS A 157 2.71 -1.30 9.21
CA CYS A 157 2.78 -1.27 7.77
C CYS A 157 2.42 -2.60 7.11
N VAL A 158 1.89 -2.49 5.89
CA VAL A 158 1.64 -3.62 4.99
C VAL A 158 2.47 -3.43 3.73
N VAL A 159 3.38 -4.37 3.49
CA VAL A 159 4.36 -4.31 2.40
C VAL A 159 4.44 -5.62 1.63
N THR A 160 5.11 -5.58 0.49
CA THR A 160 5.41 -6.75 -0.35
C THR A 160 6.82 -7.26 -0.06
N ASP A 161 7.06 -8.57 -0.27
CA ASP A 161 8.41 -9.14 -0.35
C ASP A 161 9.09 -8.71 -1.66
N ASN A 162 9.46 -7.41 -1.73
CA ASN A 162 10.10 -6.79 -2.88
C ASN A 162 11.42 -7.49 -3.25
N ARG A 163 12.25 -7.75 -2.24
CA ARG A 163 13.54 -8.39 -2.42
C ARG A 163 13.41 -9.82 -2.95
N GLY A 164 12.59 -10.64 -2.30
CA GLY A 164 12.36 -12.02 -2.71
C GLY A 164 11.70 -12.13 -4.08
N GLY A 165 10.78 -11.22 -4.41
CA GLY A 165 10.13 -11.16 -5.73
C GLY A 165 11.13 -10.94 -6.86
N ILE A 166 12.03 -9.96 -6.73
CA ILE A 166 13.08 -9.71 -7.72
C ILE A 166 14.10 -10.88 -7.77
N MET A 167 14.44 -11.48 -6.64
CA MET A 167 15.32 -12.64 -6.64
C MET A 167 14.72 -13.80 -7.44
N ARG A 168 13.39 -14.02 -7.37
CA ARG A 168 12.67 -14.99 -8.21
C ARG A 168 12.80 -14.68 -9.70
N LEU A 169 12.68 -13.40 -10.11
CA LEU A 169 12.87 -12.99 -11.50
C LEU A 169 14.28 -13.26 -12.00
N VAL A 170 15.30 -12.85 -11.24
CA VAL A 170 16.70 -13.12 -11.61
C VAL A 170 16.95 -14.62 -11.73
N ASN A 171 16.53 -15.42 -10.75
CA ASN A 171 16.71 -16.88 -10.75
C ASN A 171 15.99 -17.53 -11.94
N TYR A 172 14.78 -17.04 -12.28
CA TYR A 172 14.08 -17.49 -13.47
C TYR A 172 14.85 -17.18 -14.74
N LEU A 173 15.31 -15.93 -14.94
CA LEU A 173 16.11 -15.56 -16.11
C LEU A 173 17.40 -16.38 -16.21
N VAL A 174 18.06 -16.62 -15.09
CA VAL A 174 19.26 -17.50 -15.02
C VAL A 174 18.92 -18.92 -15.44
N SER A 175 17.79 -19.46 -15.02
CA SER A 175 17.32 -20.80 -15.43
C SER A 175 16.99 -20.86 -16.93
N GLN A 176 16.67 -19.74 -17.54
CA GLN A 176 16.49 -19.60 -18.99
C GLN A 176 17.80 -19.37 -19.75
N GLY A 177 18.95 -19.39 -19.09
CA GLY A 177 20.28 -19.24 -19.68
C GLY A 177 20.84 -17.82 -19.70
N HIS A 178 20.08 -16.82 -19.22
CA HIS A 178 20.54 -15.43 -19.19
C HIS A 178 21.66 -15.22 -18.14
N ARG A 179 22.73 -14.55 -18.56
CA ARG A 179 23.86 -14.18 -17.70
C ARG A 179 24.17 -12.67 -17.76
N ARG A 180 23.69 -11.98 -18.78
CA ARG A 180 23.79 -10.53 -18.93
C ARG A 180 22.38 -9.95 -18.71
N ILE A 181 22.08 -9.66 -17.46
CA ILE A 181 20.75 -9.21 -17.01
C ILE A 181 20.85 -7.76 -16.57
N GLY A 182 20.15 -6.87 -17.23
CA GLY A 182 20.06 -5.45 -16.90
C GLY A 182 18.96 -5.14 -15.90
N PHE A 183 19.03 -3.94 -15.32
CA PHE A 183 17.99 -3.41 -14.45
C PHE A 183 17.68 -1.95 -14.81
N ILE A 184 16.40 -1.64 -14.99
CA ILE A 184 15.87 -0.29 -15.25
C ILE A 184 14.87 0.04 -14.15
N GLY A 185 15.08 1.15 -13.42
CA GLY A 185 14.17 1.56 -12.35
C GLY A 185 14.69 2.70 -11.48
N GLY A 186 14.03 2.93 -10.35
CA GLY A 186 14.32 3.99 -9.38
C GLY A 186 13.07 4.85 -9.12
N PRO A 187 13.17 5.90 -8.30
CA PRO A 187 14.37 6.31 -7.55
C PRO A 187 14.62 5.43 -6.31
N LEU A 188 15.88 5.22 -5.97
CA LEU A 188 16.27 4.38 -4.82
C LEU A 188 16.00 5.04 -3.44
N SER A 189 15.51 6.27 -3.42
CA SER A 189 14.96 6.90 -2.21
C SER A 189 13.64 6.24 -1.76
N HIS A 190 12.94 5.57 -2.68
CA HIS A 190 11.75 4.78 -2.37
C HIS A 190 12.16 3.42 -1.83
N ARG A 191 11.72 3.10 -0.63
CA ARG A 191 12.12 1.87 0.07
C ARG A 191 11.79 0.60 -0.72
N SER A 192 10.59 0.50 -1.30
CA SER A 192 10.17 -0.64 -2.11
C SER A 192 11.08 -0.83 -3.33
N LEU A 193 11.42 0.27 -4.04
CA LEU A 193 12.29 0.23 -5.22
C LEU A 193 13.74 -0.07 -4.84
N GLN A 194 14.22 0.43 -3.70
CA GLN A 194 15.52 0.07 -3.17
C GLN A 194 15.59 -1.43 -2.83
N GLU A 195 14.58 -1.98 -2.15
CA GLU A 195 14.51 -3.41 -1.83
C GLU A 195 14.49 -4.27 -3.10
N ARG A 196 13.80 -3.84 -4.17
CA ARG A 196 13.82 -4.50 -5.50
C ARG A 196 15.24 -4.49 -6.07
N TYR A 197 15.91 -3.35 -6.09
CA TYR A 197 17.29 -3.25 -6.57
C TYR A 197 18.28 -4.07 -5.72
N ASP A 198 18.11 -4.09 -4.40
CA ASP A 198 18.94 -4.92 -3.52
C ASP A 198 18.72 -6.42 -3.76
N GLY A 199 17.47 -6.82 -4.06
CA GLY A 199 17.12 -8.18 -4.50
C GLY A 199 17.84 -8.57 -5.79
N TYR A 200 17.87 -7.68 -6.79
CA TYR A 200 18.60 -7.88 -8.04
C TYR A 200 20.10 -8.09 -7.78
N ARG A 201 20.72 -7.21 -6.99
CA ARG A 201 22.14 -7.31 -6.65
C ARG A 201 22.48 -8.60 -5.90
N ALA A 202 21.64 -8.98 -4.96
CA ALA A 202 21.83 -10.20 -4.18
C ALA A 202 21.73 -11.45 -5.06
N ALA A 203 20.69 -11.53 -5.90
CA ALA A 203 20.48 -12.68 -6.75
C ALA A 203 21.57 -12.85 -7.83
N LEU A 204 22.08 -11.76 -8.42
CA LEU A 204 23.23 -11.84 -9.33
C LEU A 204 24.45 -12.44 -8.62
N ARG A 205 24.75 -11.98 -7.41
CA ARG A 205 25.87 -12.48 -6.61
C ARG A 205 25.73 -13.97 -6.27
N GLU A 206 24.52 -14.39 -5.85
CA GLU A 206 24.22 -15.79 -5.52
C GLU A 206 24.36 -16.71 -6.74
N ASN A 207 24.09 -16.21 -7.95
CA ASN A 207 24.26 -16.94 -9.21
C ASN A 207 25.66 -16.80 -9.84
N GLY A 208 26.63 -16.19 -9.14
CA GLY A 208 27.99 -16.01 -9.64
C GLY A 208 28.08 -15.04 -10.83
N ILE A 209 27.12 -14.15 -11.02
CA ILE A 209 27.08 -13.18 -12.10
C ILE A 209 27.71 -11.87 -11.64
N ARG A 210 28.80 -11.45 -12.31
CA ARG A 210 29.42 -10.15 -12.06
C ARG A 210 28.52 -9.04 -12.64
N ARG A 211 28.13 -8.09 -11.80
CA ARG A 211 27.38 -6.92 -12.22
C ARG A 211 28.25 -5.95 -13.02
N SER A 212 27.69 -5.32 -14.07
CA SER A 212 28.26 -4.17 -14.75
C SER A 212 27.43 -2.93 -14.54
N SER A 213 28.06 -1.76 -14.45
CA SER A 213 27.38 -0.45 -14.47
C SER A 213 26.65 -0.21 -15.80
N ASP A 214 27.18 -0.76 -16.89
CA ASP A 214 26.61 -0.58 -18.24
C ASP A 214 25.26 -1.30 -18.42
N TRP A 215 24.92 -2.21 -17.50
CA TRP A 215 23.64 -2.94 -17.49
C TRP A 215 22.55 -2.23 -16.69
N LEU A 216 22.88 -1.06 -16.11
CA LEU A 216 22.01 -0.36 -15.17
C LEU A 216 21.60 0.98 -15.72
N TRP A 217 20.33 1.27 -15.54
CA TRP A 217 19.81 2.62 -15.57
C TRP A 217 18.94 2.87 -14.35
N LEU A 218 19.38 3.79 -13.50
CA LEU A 218 18.71 4.16 -12.27
C LEU A 218 18.43 5.65 -12.33
N HIS A 219 17.14 6.03 -12.34
CA HIS A 219 16.78 7.43 -12.27
C HIS A 219 16.70 7.92 -10.81
N SER A 220 16.89 9.21 -10.59
CA SER A 220 16.92 9.83 -9.26
C SER A 220 15.61 10.56 -8.90
N GLU A 221 14.76 10.82 -9.88
CA GLU A 221 13.56 11.62 -9.73
C GLU A 221 12.31 10.79 -9.99
N SER A 222 11.23 11.09 -9.24
CA SER A 222 9.90 10.56 -9.53
C SER A 222 9.37 11.19 -10.81
N GLY A 223 8.75 10.38 -11.67
CA GLY A 223 8.20 10.82 -12.95
C GLY A 223 7.30 9.78 -13.59
N PRO A 224 6.78 10.04 -14.80
CA PRO A 224 5.97 9.07 -15.52
C PRO A 224 6.76 7.79 -15.82
N GLN A 225 6.39 6.67 -15.19
CA GLN A 225 7.14 5.41 -15.21
C GLN A 225 7.34 4.87 -16.65
N VAL A 226 6.33 5.02 -17.51
CA VAL A 226 6.44 4.61 -18.92
C VAL A 226 7.55 5.41 -19.64
N GLU A 227 7.66 6.71 -19.39
CA GLU A 227 8.71 7.54 -19.99
C GLU A 227 10.09 7.17 -19.43
N GLN A 228 10.16 6.90 -18.13
CA GLN A 228 11.39 6.43 -17.49
C GLN A 228 11.85 5.08 -18.07
N GLY A 229 10.92 4.16 -18.36
CA GLY A 229 11.24 2.90 -19.04
C GLY A 229 11.82 3.10 -20.43
N ARG A 230 11.23 4.04 -21.21
CA ARG A 230 11.76 4.41 -22.53
C ARG A 230 13.16 4.95 -22.45
N GLN A 231 13.40 5.95 -21.59
CA GLN A 231 14.70 6.56 -21.38
C GLN A 231 15.75 5.53 -20.93
N GLY A 232 15.36 4.66 -20.00
CA GLY A 232 16.24 3.61 -19.48
C GLY A 232 16.72 2.66 -20.58
N LEU A 233 15.82 2.18 -21.43
CA LEU A 233 16.22 1.34 -22.57
C LEU A 233 17.03 2.12 -23.60
N HIS A 234 16.66 3.37 -23.90
CA HIS A 234 17.42 4.22 -24.84
C HIS A 234 18.88 4.34 -24.42
N VAL A 235 19.16 4.58 -23.15
CA VAL A 235 20.54 4.63 -22.60
C VAL A 235 21.25 3.29 -22.73
N LEU A 236 20.56 2.15 -22.53
CA LEU A 236 21.18 0.83 -22.74
C LEU A 236 21.48 0.58 -24.23
N LEU A 237 20.68 1.11 -25.15
CA LEU A 237 20.91 1.03 -26.59
C LEU A 237 22.14 1.86 -27.02
N GLU A 238 22.28 3.07 -26.51
CA GLU A 238 23.48 3.91 -26.73
C GLU A 238 24.77 3.21 -26.28
N ARG A 239 24.67 2.35 -25.26
CA ARG A 239 25.78 1.51 -24.79
C ARG A 239 25.97 0.22 -25.58
N GLY A 240 25.28 0.07 -26.73
CA GLY A 240 25.33 -1.13 -27.58
C GLY A 240 24.53 -2.32 -27.05
N LEU A 241 23.52 -2.09 -26.21
CA LEU A 241 22.65 -3.13 -25.61
C LEU A 241 23.45 -4.32 -25.03
N PRO A 242 24.22 -4.13 -23.99
CA PRO A 242 25.16 -5.13 -23.49
C PRO A 242 24.49 -6.29 -22.74
N VAL A 243 23.16 -6.37 -22.73
CA VAL A 243 22.34 -7.31 -21.97
C VAL A 243 21.47 -8.20 -22.88
N THR A 244 21.07 -9.36 -22.38
CA THR A 244 20.15 -10.28 -23.06
C THR A 244 18.76 -10.31 -22.42
N ALA A 245 18.65 -9.78 -21.22
CA ALA A 245 17.40 -9.62 -20.50
C ALA A 245 17.42 -8.33 -19.68
N VAL A 246 16.28 -7.70 -19.52
CA VAL A 246 16.05 -6.54 -18.65
C VAL A 246 14.98 -6.85 -17.62
N ILE A 247 15.26 -6.52 -16.38
CA ILE A 247 14.31 -6.44 -15.28
C ILE A 247 13.94 -4.99 -15.09
N THR A 248 12.67 -4.67 -15.06
CA THR A 248 12.18 -3.36 -14.64
C THR A 248 11.69 -3.39 -13.20
N ASP A 249 11.74 -2.25 -12.55
CA ASP A 249 11.26 -2.11 -11.17
C ASP A 249 9.74 -2.34 -11.04
N ASN A 250 8.96 -2.08 -12.11
CA ASN A 250 7.53 -2.35 -12.18
C ASN A 250 7.05 -2.55 -13.63
N ASP A 251 5.78 -2.95 -13.78
CA ASP A 251 5.19 -3.22 -15.11
C ASP A 251 5.00 -1.95 -15.94
N SER A 252 4.71 -0.81 -15.32
CA SER A 252 4.58 0.46 -16.05
C SER A 252 5.91 0.89 -16.68
N THR A 253 7.01 0.70 -15.98
CA THR A 253 8.37 0.89 -16.54
C THR A 253 8.62 -0.11 -17.69
N ALA A 254 8.19 -1.38 -17.54
CA ALA A 254 8.30 -2.38 -18.62
C ALA A 254 7.53 -1.98 -19.88
N LEU A 255 6.35 -1.34 -19.75
CA LEU A 255 5.62 -0.80 -20.88
C LEU A 255 6.43 0.25 -21.65
N GLY A 256 7.15 1.09 -20.94
CA GLY A 256 8.07 2.05 -21.56
C GLY A 256 9.20 1.37 -22.33
N VAL A 257 9.78 0.33 -21.76
CA VAL A 257 10.78 -0.50 -22.41
C VAL A 257 10.23 -1.15 -23.69
N LEU A 258 9.00 -1.70 -23.65
CA LEU A 258 8.37 -2.29 -24.85
C LEU A 258 8.17 -1.26 -25.96
N LYS A 259 7.72 -0.04 -25.63
CA LYS A 259 7.55 1.06 -26.62
C LYS A 259 8.88 1.46 -27.25
N GLU A 260 9.95 1.53 -26.47
CA GLU A 260 11.26 1.86 -27.02
C GLU A 260 11.84 0.70 -27.85
N CYS A 261 11.60 -0.57 -27.45
CA CYS A 261 11.94 -1.74 -28.27
C CYS A 261 11.27 -1.67 -29.65
N GLU A 262 9.97 -1.36 -29.68
CA GLU A 262 9.21 -1.21 -30.94
C GLU A 262 9.81 -0.10 -31.82
N ALA A 263 10.10 1.07 -31.25
CA ALA A 263 10.71 2.20 -31.96
C ALA A 263 12.10 1.89 -32.52
N ALA A 264 12.90 1.08 -31.78
CA ALA A 264 14.25 0.67 -32.19
C ALA A 264 14.28 -0.61 -33.05
N GLY A 265 13.12 -1.22 -33.35
CA GLY A 265 13.06 -2.47 -34.11
C GLY A 265 13.54 -3.72 -33.36
N ILE A 266 13.61 -3.67 -32.03
CA ILE A 266 14.02 -4.76 -31.17
C ILE A 266 12.83 -5.66 -30.86
N LYS A 267 12.97 -6.94 -31.08
CA LYS A 267 11.90 -7.93 -30.86
C LYS A 267 12.00 -8.55 -29.46
N VAL A 268 10.97 -8.31 -28.64
CA VAL A 268 10.80 -9.02 -27.37
C VAL A 268 9.96 -10.28 -27.64
N PRO A 269 10.37 -11.48 -27.24
CA PRO A 269 11.60 -11.81 -26.48
C PRO A 269 12.83 -12.16 -27.33
N ASN A 270 12.75 -12.09 -28.67
CA ASN A 270 13.76 -12.71 -29.57
C ASN A 270 15.15 -12.06 -29.46
N ASP A 271 15.19 -10.73 -29.39
CA ASP A 271 16.42 -9.96 -29.29
C ASP A 271 16.73 -9.56 -27.84
N LEU A 272 15.69 -9.30 -27.05
CA LEU A 272 15.75 -8.90 -25.64
C LEU A 272 14.63 -9.55 -24.85
N SER A 273 14.93 -10.28 -23.78
CA SER A 273 13.95 -10.73 -22.82
C SER A 273 13.59 -9.59 -21.83
N LEU A 274 12.32 -9.49 -21.45
CA LEU A 274 11.83 -8.45 -20.55
C LEU A 274 10.97 -9.05 -19.44
N VAL A 275 11.19 -8.59 -18.21
CA VAL A 275 10.34 -8.95 -17.07
C VAL A 275 10.00 -7.70 -16.24
N GLY A 276 8.78 -7.67 -15.72
CA GLY A 276 8.24 -6.60 -14.88
C GLY A 276 8.05 -7.02 -13.43
N PHE A 277 7.32 -6.19 -12.69
CA PHE A 277 6.92 -6.41 -11.30
C PHE A 277 5.56 -5.74 -11.09
N ASP A 278 4.71 -6.27 -10.21
CA ASP A 278 3.39 -5.84 -9.75
C ASP A 278 2.22 -6.68 -10.31
N ASN A 279 2.34 -7.25 -11.51
CA ASN A 279 1.27 -7.97 -12.22
C ASN A 279 0.00 -7.13 -12.39
N VAL A 280 0.16 -5.88 -12.87
CA VAL A 280 -1.00 -5.06 -13.22
C VAL A 280 -1.73 -5.65 -14.44
N GLU A 281 -3.05 -5.43 -14.54
CA GLU A 281 -3.91 -6.02 -15.58
C GLU A 281 -3.34 -5.82 -16.99
N LEU A 282 -2.83 -4.63 -17.29
CA LEU A 282 -2.25 -4.31 -18.59
C LEU A 282 -1.06 -5.20 -18.97
N SER A 283 -0.33 -5.76 -18.00
CA SER A 283 0.82 -6.64 -18.26
C SER A 283 0.47 -7.93 -19.01
N GLU A 284 -0.79 -8.37 -18.92
CA GLU A 284 -1.30 -9.52 -19.65
C GLU A 284 -1.70 -9.20 -21.11
N HIS A 285 -2.10 -7.93 -21.35
CA HIS A 285 -2.67 -7.50 -22.63
C HIS A 285 -1.66 -6.85 -23.58
N VAL A 286 -0.43 -6.65 -23.16
CA VAL A 286 0.65 -6.16 -24.04
C VAL A 286 1.18 -7.24 -24.97
N THR A 287 1.90 -6.83 -26.02
CA THR A 287 2.50 -7.76 -26.98
C THR A 287 4.03 -7.65 -26.93
N PRO A 288 4.73 -8.71 -26.52
CA PRO A 288 4.19 -9.96 -25.95
C PRO A 288 3.66 -9.78 -24.52
N PRO A 289 2.75 -10.65 -24.04
CA PRO A 289 2.33 -10.67 -22.62
C PRO A 289 3.52 -10.77 -21.68
N LEU A 290 3.56 -9.89 -20.67
CA LEU A 290 4.73 -9.66 -19.83
C LEU A 290 4.85 -10.69 -18.70
N THR A 291 6.00 -11.35 -18.59
CA THR A 291 6.41 -12.10 -17.41
C THR A 291 6.68 -11.13 -16.26
N THR A 292 6.08 -11.36 -15.11
CA THR A 292 6.10 -10.41 -13.99
C THR A 292 5.99 -11.10 -12.64
N VAL A 293 5.98 -10.34 -11.56
CA VAL A 293 5.73 -10.82 -10.20
C VAL A 293 4.40 -10.27 -9.70
N ASN A 294 3.52 -11.17 -9.25
CA ASN A 294 2.27 -10.82 -8.60
C ASN A 294 2.48 -10.48 -7.13
N ILE A 295 1.93 -9.35 -6.67
CA ILE A 295 2.11 -8.81 -5.31
C ILE A 295 0.80 -8.66 -4.51
N HIS A 296 -0.32 -9.16 -5.00
CA HIS A 296 -1.60 -9.20 -4.29
C HIS A 296 -2.10 -7.82 -3.78
N GLN A 297 -2.10 -6.78 -4.62
CA GLN A 297 -2.44 -5.40 -4.28
C GLN A 297 -3.75 -5.26 -3.49
N ARG A 298 -4.83 -5.93 -3.96
CA ARG A 298 -6.14 -5.89 -3.31
C ARG A 298 -6.08 -6.42 -1.87
N ARG A 299 -5.32 -7.50 -1.66
CA ARG A 299 -5.12 -8.09 -0.33
C ARG A 299 -4.32 -7.18 0.59
N MET A 300 -3.33 -6.46 0.02
CA MET A 300 -2.54 -5.46 0.74
C MET A 300 -3.44 -4.37 1.32
N GLY A 301 -4.33 -3.80 0.50
CA GLY A 301 -5.30 -2.80 0.95
C GLY A 301 -6.27 -3.33 2.01
N ALA A 302 -6.81 -4.54 1.81
CA ALA A 302 -7.71 -5.17 2.78
C ALA A 302 -7.02 -5.44 4.14
N LEU A 303 -5.77 -5.88 4.13
CA LEU A 303 -5.00 -6.10 5.37
C LEU A 303 -4.71 -4.79 6.09
N ALA A 304 -4.39 -3.72 5.36
CA ALA A 304 -4.19 -2.40 5.94
C ALA A 304 -5.46 -1.87 6.63
N ALA A 305 -6.62 -1.98 5.97
CA ALA A 305 -7.89 -1.58 6.55
C ALA A 305 -8.25 -2.41 7.79
N ARG A 306 -8.05 -3.74 7.74
CA ARG A 306 -8.27 -4.63 8.89
C ARG A 306 -7.38 -4.28 10.06
N ARG A 307 -6.09 -4.01 9.80
CA ARG A 307 -5.15 -3.62 10.85
C ARG A 307 -5.51 -2.26 11.44
N LEU A 308 -5.89 -1.29 10.61
CA LEU A 308 -6.33 0.01 11.07
C LEU A 308 -7.58 -0.09 11.94
N HIS A 309 -8.57 -0.94 11.54
CA HIS A 309 -9.73 -1.21 12.37
C HIS A 309 -9.34 -1.76 13.76
N GLY A 310 -8.42 -2.74 13.83
CA GLY A 310 -7.92 -3.24 15.10
C GLY A 310 -7.29 -2.16 15.96
N LEU A 311 -6.51 -1.24 15.38
CA LEU A 311 -5.94 -0.10 16.09
C LEU A 311 -7.00 0.88 16.61
N ILE A 312 -8.04 1.17 15.81
CA ILE A 312 -9.17 2.03 16.21
C ILE A 312 -9.92 1.42 17.39
N GLU A 313 -10.11 0.09 17.39
CA GLU A 313 -10.74 -0.65 18.49
C GLU A 313 -9.82 -0.86 19.70
N GLY A 314 -8.58 -0.37 19.65
CA GLY A 314 -7.60 -0.48 20.73
C GLY A 314 -6.99 -1.87 20.91
N GLN A 315 -7.01 -2.69 19.84
CA GLN A 315 -6.42 -4.02 19.83
C GLN A 315 -4.94 -3.95 19.41
N ASP A 316 -4.07 -4.72 20.09
CA ASP A 316 -2.66 -4.94 19.72
C ASP A 316 -1.88 -3.65 19.37
N SER A 317 -2.05 -2.58 20.14
CA SER A 317 -1.44 -1.27 19.84
C SER A 317 -0.01 -1.09 20.38
N ASP A 318 0.50 -2.05 21.15
CA ASP A 318 1.72 -1.87 21.95
C ASP A 318 3.01 -1.99 21.11
N VAL A 319 2.98 -2.78 20.05
CA VAL A 319 4.14 -3.03 19.20
C VAL A 319 3.76 -2.81 17.73
N PRO A 320 4.52 -1.98 16.99
CA PRO A 320 4.30 -1.81 15.56
C PRO A 320 4.49 -3.11 14.79
N LEU A 321 3.55 -3.42 13.90
CA LEU A 321 3.59 -4.63 13.07
C LEU A 321 4.02 -4.31 11.64
N ARG A 322 4.94 -5.11 11.11
CA ARG A 322 5.23 -5.16 9.67
C ARG A 322 4.62 -6.43 9.08
N ILE A 323 3.57 -6.28 8.28
CA ILE A 323 2.91 -7.38 7.57
C ILE A 323 3.52 -7.43 6.17
N THR A 324 4.23 -8.51 5.84
CA THR A 324 4.84 -8.70 4.54
C THR A 324 4.07 -9.77 3.75
N LEU A 325 3.54 -9.41 2.58
CA LEU A 325 2.91 -10.35 1.67
C LEU A 325 3.97 -11.02 0.80
N GLY A 326 3.84 -12.35 0.65
CA GLY A 326 4.63 -13.11 -0.31
C GLY A 326 4.27 -12.74 -1.75
N THR A 327 5.16 -13.12 -2.67
CA THR A 327 5.04 -12.84 -4.11
C THR A 327 5.02 -14.11 -4.93
N GLU A 328 4.43 -14.05 -6.12
CA GLU A 328 4.34 -15.17 -7.08
C GLU A 328 4.93 -14.76 -8.42
N LEU A 329 5.71 -15.64 -9.04
CA LEU A 329 6.20 -15.44 -10.39
C LEU A 329 5.11 -15.83 -11.41
N ILE A 330 4.78 -14.90 -12.29
CA ILE A 330 3.82 -15.08 -13.38
C ILE A 330 4.58 -15.15 -14.70
N ILE A 331 4.73 -16.35 -15.23
CA ILE A 331 5.45 -16.59 -16.48
C ILE A 331 4.50 -16.40 -17.66
N ARG A 332 4.91 -15.55 -18.61
CA ARG A 332 4.19 -15.28 -19.88
C ARG A 332 5.14 -15.41 -21.07
N LYS A 333 5.01 -14.54 -22.09
CA LYS A 333 5.69 -14.69 -23.38
C LYS A 333 6.86 -13.73 -23.62
N SER A 334 7.24 -12.92 -22.64
CA SER A 334 8.28 -11.88 -22.78
C SER A 334 9.71 -12.37 -22.52
N VAL A 335 9.90 -13.65 -22.27
CA VAL A 335 11.23 -14.24 -21.99
C VAL A 335 11.53 -15.37 -22.96
N LYS A 336 12.71 -15.35 -23.56
CA LYS A 336 13.27 -16.39 -24.42
C LYS A 336 14.22 -17.27 -23.63
N LYS A 337 14.14 -18.57 -23.86
CA LYS A 337 15.19 -19.49 -23.38
C LYS A 337 16.40 -19.37 -24.31
N LEU A 338 17.56 -19.13 -23.71
CA LEU A 338 18.85 -19.21 -24.38
C LEU A 338 19.35 -20.65 -24.30
N VAL A 339 19.97 -21.11 -25.38
CA VAL A 339 20.52 -22.49 -25.45
C VAL A 339 21.79 -22.58 -24.61
#